data_3f3ba62dd3e5f023dc4ae3b059a4b5ca
#
_entry.id   3f3ba62dd3e5f023dc4ae3b059a4b5ca
#
_cell.length_a   1.000
_cell.length_b   1.000
_cell.length_c   1.000
_cell.angle_alpha   90.00
_cell.angle_beta   90.00
_cell.angle_gamma   90.00
#
_symmetry.space_group_name_H-M   'P 1'
#
loop_
_entity.id
_entity.type
_entity.pdbx_description
1 polymer ?
#
loop_
_entity_poly.entity_id
_entity_poly.type
_entity_poly.pdbx_seq_one_letter_code
_entity_poly.pdbx_strand_id
1 'polypeptide(L)'
;MRSVLVASLVLLASAAQAQAPAAAAAAPAQESAGAEAPDKDVPPAQDMAPPETPATPVPTCPSALPPLRSPIAFMPGELLEFDLDAMGAQAGKMTMRVQRPDNGALPVQIEAQTNTFFSKVRRVKGTAVSYLHPRTLRPSRYTEEATENEVRRTADVAFVAKDRSVKVDYVVGKRPGQYNYTYDKDGLDVAGAIYLMRQLPMKEGLPVCFDVYGIRRLWRLTGTVVKREHVSLPVGEFDAWYLTGTAVRLDKPKQKREIHVWISDDARRLPLVAVGTLDLGAVRATLTAYTRPGEKEKRAKKGKEELKW
;
A
#
# COMPACT_ATOMS: atom_id res chain seq x y z
N MET A 1 -13.17 19.33 -3.87
CA MET A 1 -13.88 18.50 -2.91
C MET A 1 -13.39 17.10 -3.06
N ARG A 2 -12.77 16.72 -2.12
CA ARG A 2 -11.41 16.10 -2.11
C ARG A 2 -11.47 15.07 -1.04
N SER A 3 -11.94 13.92 -1.39
CA SER A 3 -12.02 12.79 -0.52
C SER A 3 -11.09 11.74 -1.02
N VAL A 4 -10.50 11.11 -0.09
CA VAL A 4 -10.18 9.73 -0.18
C VAL A 4 -8.75 9.37 0.11
N LEU A 5 -8.63 8.57 1.07
CA LEU A 5 -7.81 7.41 1.22
C LEU A 5 -6.54 7.51 2.00
N VAL A 6 -6.56 6.84 3.11
CA VAL A 6 -5.40 6.09 3.57
C VAL A 6 -5.85 4.93 4.45
N ALA A 7 -5.86 3.73 3.94
CA ALA A 7 -5.70 2.55 4.75
C ALA A 7 -4.83 1.50 4.07
N SER A 8 -4.18 1.89 2.95
CA SER A 8 -3.12 1.08 2.37
C SER A 8 -1.93 1.98 2.17
N LEU A 9 -1.24 2.25 3.24
CA LEU A 9 -0.20 3.26 3.34
C LEU A 9 1.14 2.83 2.75
N VAL A 10 1.12 1.91 1.82
CA VAL A 10 2.28 1.58 1.02
C VAL A 10 1.78 1.37 -0.39
N LEU A 11 1.85 2.38 -1.22
CA LEU A 11 1.54 2.39 -2.64
C LEU A 11 0.14 2.96 -2.97
N LEU A 12 0.12 4.17 -3.56
CA LEU A 12 -0.80 4.66 -4.57
C LEU A 12 -1.91 5.64 -4.16
N ALA A 13 -1.81 6.87 -4.58
CA ALA A 13 -2.81 7.93 -4.42
C ALA A 13 -2.99 8.85 -5.64
N SER A 14 -4.14 9.49 -5.79
CA SER A 14 -4.56 10.26 -6.97
C SER A 14 -4.24 11.76 -6.92
N ALA A 15 -3.83 12.35 -8.04
CA ALA A 15 -3.51 13.77 -8.18
C ALA A 15 -4.74 14.64 -8.31
N ALA A 16 -4.73 15.81 -7.65
CA ALA A 16 -5.56 16.96 -7.98
C ALA A 16 -4.69 18.19 -8.10
N GLN A 17 -4.82 18.89 -9.24
CA GLN A 17 -4.14 20.15 -9.52
C GLN A 17 -4.63 21.25 -8.59
N ALA A 18 -3.69 21.99 -8.01
CA ALA A 18 -3.95 23.19 -7.23
C ALA A 18 -4.10 24.39 -8.17
N GLN A 19 -5.25 25.07 -8.12
CA GLN A 19 -5.40 26.45 -8.60
C GLN A 19 -5.43 27.37 -7.38
N ALA A 20 -4.67 28.47 -7.48
CA ALA A 20 -4.60 29.50 -6.47
C ALA A 20 -5.91 30.31 -6.36
N PRO A 21 -6.25 30.86 -5.19
CA PRO A 21 -7.47 31.64 -5.02
C PRO A 21 -7.27 33.10 -5.41
N ALA A 22 -8.21 33.60 -6.21
CA ALA A 22 -8.44 35.04 -6.39
C ALA A 22 -9.39 35.53 -5.29
N ALA A 23 -9.05 36.65 -4.67
CA ALA A 23 -9.86 37.30 -3.66
C ALA A 23 -11.03 38.05 -4.28
N ALA A 24 -12.23 37.97 -3.69
CA ALA A 24 -13.30 38.95 -3.82
C ALA A 24 -14.30 38.93 -2.69
N ALA A 25 -14.40 40.04 -2.02
CA ALA A 25 -15.48 40.80 -1.40
C ALA A 25 -16.73 40.10 -0.80
N ALA A 26 -17.04 40.53 0.43
CA ALA A 26 -18.21 40.23 1.24
C ALA A 26 -19.49 40.95 0.79
N ALA A 27 -20.66 40.32 1.00
CA ALA A 27 -21.97 40.92 1.29
C ALA A 27 -22.94 39.87 1.90
N PRO A 28 -24.09 40.27 2.50
CA PRO A 28 -24.42 39.79 3.86
C PRO A 28 -25.47 38.66 3.93
N ALA A 29 -25.67 38.21 5.18
CA ALA A 29 -26.51 37.12 5.62
C ALA A 29 -27.99 37.21 5.20
N GLN A 30 -28.57 36.05 4.83
CA GLN A 30 -29.96 35.73 5.01
C GLN A 30 -30.11 34.36 5.67
N GLU A 31 -30.76 34.39 6.80
CA GLU A 31 -31.16 33.25 7.62
C GLU A 31 -32.38 32.57 6.98
N SER A 32 -32.28 31.29 6.68
CA SER A 32 -33.44 30.47 6.41
C SER A 32 -33.21 29.00 6.82
N ALA A 33 -34.24 28.45 7.39
CA ALA A 33 -34.39 27.23 8.16
C ALA A 33 -33.88 25.93 7.51
N GLY A 34 -33.36 25.08 8.38
CA GLY A 34 -33.31 23.62 8.42
C GLY A 34 -33.60 22.83 7.15
N ALA A 35 -32.55 22.56 6.41
CA ALA A 35 -32.45 21.35 5.61
C ALA A 35 -31.14 20.71 5.97
N GLU A 36 -31.20 19.46 6.43
CA GLU A 36 -30.07 18.60 6.75
C GLU A 36 -29.12 18.56 5.56
N ALA A 37 -27.95 19.16 5.69
CA ALA A 37 -26.97 19.22 4.62
C ALA A 37 -26.55 17.79 4.23
N PRO A 38 -26.48 17.47 2.93
CA PRO A 38 -26.00 16.16 2.50
C PRO A 38 -24.55 15.98 2.97
N ASP A 39 -24.30 14.84 3.59
CA ASP A 39 -23.01 14.40 4.12
C ASP A 39 -21.89 14.61 3.08
N LYS A 40 -21.06 15.65 3.28
CA LYS A 40 -20.06 16.12 2.32
C LYS A 40 -18.84 15.19 2.19
N ASP A 41 -18.76 14.15 3.05
CA ASP A 41 -17.61 13.24 3.13
C ASP A 41 -17.83 11.90 2.44
N VAL A 42 -18.97 11.69 1.79
CA VAL A 42 -19.21 10.50 0.98
C VAL A 42 -18.65 10.75 -0.42
N PRO A 43 -17.70 9.93 -0.92
CA PRO A 43 -17.20 10.06 -2.29
C PRO A 43 -18.39 10.09 -3.25
N PRO A 44 -18.40 11.01 -4.24
CA PRO A 44 -19.45 11.02 -5.25
C PRO A 44 -19.54 9.67 -5.93
N ALA A 45 -20.74 9.27 -6.32
CA ALA A 45 -21.03 7.99 -6.99
C ALA A 45 -20.10 7.67 -8.17
N GLN A 46 -19.47 8.70 -8.75
CA GLN A 46 -18.48 8.57 -9.82
C GLN A 46 -17.19 7.84 -9.41
N ASP A 47 -16.76 7.93 -8.14
CA ASP A 47 -15.59 7.18 -7.66
C ASP A 47 -15.90 5.68 -7.43
N MET A 48 -17.17 5.34 -7.45
CA MET A 48 -17.70 3.99 -7.27
C MET A 48 -18.26 3.40 -8.59
N ALA A 49 -18.15 4.14 -9.70
CA ALA A 49 -18.55 3.66 -11.02
C ALA A 49 -17.71 2.44 -11.45
N PRO A 50 -18.29 1.50 -12.22
CA PRO A 50 -17.54 0.42 -12.85
C PRO A 50 -16.32 0.97 -13.60
N PRO A 51 -15.24 0.20 -13.73
CA PRO A 51 -14.06 0.64 -14.46
C PRO A 51 -14.44 1.02 -15.90
N GLU A 52 -14.11 2.27 -16.27
CA GLU A 52 -14.25 2.72 -17.67
C GLU A 52 -13.26 1.96 -18.56
N THR A 53 -13.65 1.65 -19.79
CA THR A 53 -12.72 1.05 -20.77
C THR A 53 -11.53 1.98 -20.97
N PRO A 54 -10.31 1.53 -20.73
CA PRO A 54 -9.15 2.42 -20.76
C PRO A 54 -8.87 2.89 -22.19
N ALA A 55 -8.83 4.22 -22.38
CA ALA A 55 -8.49 4.82 -23.66
C ALA A 55 -6.98 4.66 -24.02
N THR A 56 -6.14 4.32 -23.04
CA THR A 56 -4.71 4.08 -23.24
C THR A 56 -4.40 2.63 -22.86
N PRO A 57 -3.78 1.83 -23.72
CA PRO A 57 -3.46 0.44 -23.41
C PRO A 57 -2.47 0.37 -22.25
N VAL A 58 -2.79 -0.46 -21.26
CA VAL A 58 -1.87 -0.80 -20.17
C VAL A 58 -0.89 -1.84 -20.69
N PRO A 59 0.43 -1.64 -20.56
CA PRO A 59 1.42 -2.63 -20.98
C PRO A 59 1.17 -3.99 -20.31
N THR A 60 1.22 -5.08 -21.06
CA THR A 60 1.14 -6.43 -20.52
C THR A 60 2.44 -6.82 -19.82
N CYS A 61 2.37 -7.67 -18.81
CA CYS A 61 3.56 -8.26 -18.22
C CYS A 61 4.23 -9.23 -19.20
N PRO A 62 5.53 -9.11 -19.48
CA PRO A 62 6.21 -9.97 -20.44
C PRO A 62 6.24 -11.43 -20.01
N SER A 63 6.35 -11.66 -18.69
CA SER A 63 6.38 -13.01 -18.09
C SER A 63 5.73 -12.99 -16.71
N ALA A 64 5.39 -14.16 -16.19
CA ALA A 64 5.10 -14.31 -14.77
C ALA A 64 6.38 -14.07 -13.94
N LEU A 65 6.19 -13.78 -12.65
CA LEU A 65 7.31 -13.64 -11.72
C LEU A 65 8.14 -14.93 -11.66
N PRO A 66 9.48 -14.82 -11.51
CA PRO A 66 10.35 -15.98 -11.46
C PRO A 66 10.04 -16.87 -10.24
N PRO A 67 10.49 -18.14 -10.24
CA PRO A 67 10.38 -19.02 -9.09
C PRO A 67 10.94 -18.39 -7.81
N LEU A 68 10.24 -18.59 -6.72
CA LEU A 68 10.64 -18.05 -5.43
C LEU A 68 11.86 -18.79 -4.87
N ARG A 69 12.69 -18.07 -4.12
CA ARG A 69 13.80 -18.66 -3.39
C ARG A 69 13.31 -19.57 -2.28
N SER A 70 14.11 -20.57 -1.96
CA SER A 70 13.92 -21.45 -0.82
C SER A 70 15.23 -21.44 0.01
N PRO A 71 15.15 -21.47 1.35
CA PRO A 71 13.93 -21.41 2.18
C PRO A 71 13.28 -20.03 2.17
N ILE A 72 12.02 -19.96 2.64
CA ILE A 72 11.30 -18.70 2.81
C ILE A 72 12.00 -17.83 3.86
N ALA A 73 12.22 -16.55 3.55
CA ALA A 73 13.01 -15.62 4.38
C ALA A 73 12.29 -15.12 5.64
N PHE A 74 11.03 -15.44 5.83
CA PHE A 74 10.22 -15.02 6.96
C PHE A 74 9.46 -16.20 7.58
N MET A 75 8.91 -16.01 8.77
CA MET A 75 8.25 -17.08 9.50
C MET A 75 7.08 -16.55 10.35
N PRO A 76 6.14 -17.42 10.76
CA PRO A 76 5.09 -17.04 11.70
C PRO A 76 5.69 -16.44 12.98
N GLY A 77 5.11 -15.30 13.42
CA GLY A 77 5.60 -14.53 14.56
C GLY A 77 6.56 -13.39 14.19
N GLU A 78 7.02 -13.29 12.94
CA GLU A 78 7.76 -12.11 12.49
C GLU A 78 6.89 -10.86 12.62
N LEU A 79 7.46 -9.79 13.18
CA LEU A 79 6.86 -8.46 13.28
C LEU A 79 7.84 -7.43 12.73
N LEU A 80 7.37 -6.59 11.82
CA LEU A 80 8.09 -5.46 11.25
C LEU A 80 7.34 -4.18 11.63
N GLU A 81 8.06 -3.16 12.08
CA GLU A 81 7.50 -1.84 12.43
C GLU A 81 8.13 -0.76 11.55
N PHE A 82 7.31 0.12 11.01
CA PHE A 82 7.73 1.18 10.11
C PHE A 82 7.25 2.54 10.63
N ASP A 83 8.09 3.54 10.53
CA ASP A 83 7.67 4.92 10.54
C ASP A 83 7.25 5.34 9.13
N LEU A 84 6.22 6.15 9.07
CA LEU A 84 5.64 6.66 7.83
C LEU A 84 5.85 8.17 7.79
N ASP A 85 6.56 8.63 6.77
CA ASP A 85 6.80 10.05 6.53
C ASP A 85 6.03 10.49 5.29
N ALA A 86 5.44 11.67 5.38
CA ALA A 86 4.76 12.33 4.27
C ALA A 86 5.03 13.84 4.34
N MET A 87 5.24 14.46 3.20
CA MET A 87 5.47 15.92 3.12
C MET A 87 6.66 16.39 3.99
N GLY A 88 7.69 15.55 4.18
CA GLY A 88 8.86 15.87 4.99
C GLY A 88 8.67 15.78 6.50
N ALA A 89 7.56 15.23 6.99
CA ALA A 89 7.27 15.04 8.40
C ALA A 89 6.76 13.64 8.71
N GLN A 90 6.99 13.17 9.95
CA GLN A 90 6.45 11.89 10.39
C GLN A 90 4.92 11.96 10.40
N ALA A 91 4.31 11.13 9.57
CA ALA A 91 2.86 11.09 9.37
C ALA A 91 2.16 10.01 10.20
N GLY A 92 2.85 8.93 10.51
CA GLY A 92 2.23 7.81 11.21
C GLY A 92 3.15 6.62 11.41
N LYS A 93 2.53 5.48 11.67
CA LYS A 93 3.21 4.19 11.84
C LYS A 93 2.48 3.08 11.12
N MET A 94 3.23 2.07 10.71
CA MET A 94 2.70 0.84 10.14
C MET A 94 3.39 -0.36 10.78
N THR A 95 2.65 -1.43 10.99
CA THR A 95 3.21 -2.74 11.37
C THR A 95 2.80 -3.81 10.37
N MET A 96 3.66 -4.79 10.18
CA MET A 96 3.38 -5.99 9.41
C MET A 96 3.71 -7.22 10.27
N ARG A 97 2.75 -8.12 10.41
CA ARG A 97 2.88 -9.33 11.24
C ARG A 97 2.54 -10.57 10.44
N VAL A 98 3.44 -11.54 10.45
CA VAL A 98 3.15 -12.88 9.95
C VAL A 98 2.48 -13.67 11.09
N GLN A 99 1.24 -14.05 10.91
CA GLN A 99 0.47 -14.82 11.89
C GLN A 99 0.77 -16.31 11.76
N ARG A 100 0.26 -17.11 12.70
CA ARG A 100 0.31 -18.57 12.58
C ARG A 100 -0.54 -19.02 11.39
N PRO A 101 -0.12 -20.07 10.67
CA PRO A 101 -0.94 -20.65 9.61
C PRO A 101 -2.36 -20.95 10.08
N ASP A 102 -3.33 -20.62 9.26
CA ASP A 102 -4.74 -20.87 9.52
C ASP A 102 -5.40 -21.42 8.24
N ASN A 103 -6.12 -22.54 8.36
CA ASN A 103 -6.83 -23.21 7.25
C ASN A 103 -5.97 -23.37 5.97
N GLY A 104 -4.68 -23.69 6.12
CA GLY A 104 -3.76 -23.90 5.01
C GLY A 104 -3.23 -22.60 4.37
N ALA A 105 -3.64 -21.45 4.84
CA ALA A 105 -3.10 -20.15 4.46
C ALA A 105 -2.10 -19.62 5.50
N LEU A 106 -1.25 -18.70 5.08
CA LEU A 106 -0.35 -17.92 5.92
C LEU A 106 -0.87 -16.48 5.99
N PRO A 107 -1.55 -16.09 7.09
CA PRO A 107 -2.07 -14.75 7.22
C PRO A 107 -0.94 -13.74 7.48
N VAL A 108 -0.95 -12.63 6.74
CA VAL A 108 -0.10 -11.47 6.96
C VAL A 108 -0.98 -10.27 7.27
N GLN A 109 -0.86 -9.78 8.48
CA GLN A 109 -1.62 -8.61 8.95
C GLN A 109 -0.79 -7.35 8.77
N ILE A 110 -1.43 -6.31 8.25
CA ILE A 110 -0.91 -4.94 8.20
C ILE A 110 -1.81 -4.07 9.06
N GLU A 111 -1.23 -3.27 9.93
CA GLU A 111 -1.92 -2.20 10.65
C GLU A 111 -1.22 -0.87 10.35
N ALA A 112 -2.00 0.17 10.10
CA ALA A 112 -1.47 1.51 9.87
C ALA A 112 -2.34 2.56 10.56
N GLN A 113 -1.68 3.61 11.07
CA GLN A 113 -2.39 4.75 11.66
C GLN A 113 -1.59 6.04 11.52
N THR A 114 -2.30 7.14 11.30
CA THR A 114 -1.71 8.48 11.34
C THR A 114 -1.42 8.90 12.79
N ASN A 115 -0.37 9.69 12.99
CA ASN A 115 -0.06 10.28 14.31
C ASN A 115 -1.04 11.41 14.65
N THR A 116 -0.92 11.96 15.86
CA THR A 116 -1.80 13.03 16.37
C THR A 116 -1.75 14.30 15.51
N PHE A 117 -0.59 14.66 14.96
CA PHE A 117 -0.43 15.85 14.13
C PHE A 117 -1.14 15.68 12.78
N PHE A 118 -0.82 14.60 12.04
CA PHE A 118 -1.45 14.31 10.75
C PHE A 118 -2.94 13.99 10.88
N SER A 119 -3.39 13.47 12.01
CA SER A 119 -4.82 13.21 12.28
C SER A 119 -5.67 14.48 12.29
N LYS A 120 -5.08 15.67 12.42
CA LYS A 120 -5.79 16.95 12.27
C LYS A 120 -6.07 17.30 10.80
N VAL A 121 -5.24 16.81 9.90
CA VAL A 121 -5.41 16.98 8.44
C VAL A 121 -6.17 15.80 7.86
N ARG A 122 -5.79 14.60 8.27
CA ARG A 122 -6.39 13.35 7.79
C ARG A 122 -6.17 12.24 8.81
N ARG A 123 -7.23 11.88 9.51
CA ARG A 123 -7.19 10.77 10.48
C ARG A 123 -7.40 9.46 9.75
N VAL A 124 -6.43 8.56 9.87
CA VAL A 124 -6.53 7.22 9.31
C VAL A 124 -6.11 6.19 10.33
N LYS A 125 -6.91 5.15 10.46
CA LYS A 125 -6.58 3.92 11.17
C LYS A 125 -7.15 2.74 10.38
N GLY A 126 -6.32 1.74 10.09
CA GLY A 126 -6.77 0.59 9.32
C GLY A 126 -5.99 -0.67 9.65
N THR A 127 -6.65 -1.79 9.43
CA THR A 127 -6.09 -3.14 9.51
C THR A 127 -6.46 -3.89 8.24
N ALA A 128 -5.51 -4.61 7.70
CA ALA A 128 -5.72 -5.49 6.56
C ALA A 128 -5.06 -6.85 6.83
N VAL A 129 -5.67 -7.92 6.32
CA VAL A 129 -5.11 -9.28 6.42
C VAL A 129 -5.11 -9.92 5.04
N SER A 130 -3.94 -10.33 4.60
CA SER A 130 -3.73 -11.12 3.39
C SER A 130 -3.57 -12.58 3.74
N TYR A 131 -4.33 -13.47 3.11
CA TYR A 131 -4.26 -14.91 3.30
C TYR A 131 -3.43 -15.53 2.17
N LEU A 132 -2.14 -15.67 2.40
CA LEU A 132 -1.17 -16.12 1.41
C LEU A 132 -1.11 -17.66 1.35
N HIS A 133 -1.00 -18.20 0.13
CA HIS A 133 -0.64 -19.60 -0.03
C HIS A 133 0.82 -19.82 0.43
N PRO A 134 1.10 -20.74 1.37
CA PRO A 134 2.40 -20.79 2.06
C PRO A 134 3.61 -21.11 1.18
N ARG A 135 3.39 -21.72 -0.01
CA ARG A 135 4.48 -22.04 -0.95
C ARG A 135 4.62 -21.04 -2.10
N THR A 136 3.50 -20.49 -2.58
CA THR A 136 3.52 -19.59 -3.75
C THR A 136 3.44 -18.12 -3.38
N LEU A 137 3.08 -17.81 -2.13
CA LEU A 137 2.86 -16.46 -1.57
C LEU A 137 1.81 -15.63 -2.34
N ARG A 138 1.00 -16.29 -3.16
CA ARG A 138 -0.12 -15.63 -3.82
C ARG A 138 -1.32 -15.60 -2.89
N PRO A 139 -2.03 -14.48 -2.79
CA PRO A 139 -3.21 -14.38 -1.94
C PRO A 139 -4.36 -15.21 -2.51
N SER A 140 -5.12 -15.84 -1.61
CA SER A 140 -6.44 -16.39 -1.92
C SER A 140 -7.56 -15.42 -1.50
N ARG A 141 -7.32 -14.68 -0.43
CA ARG A 141 -8.25 -13.69 0.15
C ARG A 141 -7.48 -12.53 0.77
N TYR A 142 -8.09 -11.36 0.74
CA TYR A 142 -7.63 -10.18 1.46
C TYR A 142 -8.82 -9.51 2.12
N THR A 143 -8.68 -9.12 3.37
CA THR A 143 -9.69 -8.35 4.09
C THR A 143 -9.13 -7.02 4.56
N GLU A 144 -9.95 -5.99 4.54
CA GLU A 144 -9.57 -4.66 4.99
C GLU A 144 -10.68 -4.06 5.85
N GLU A 145 -10.27 -3.44 6.95
CA GLU A 145 -11.12 -2.56 7.73
C GLU A 145 -10.33 -1.27 8.03
N ALA A 146 -10.90 -0.14 7.66
CA ALA A 146 -10.28 1.15 7.89
C ALA A 146 -11.31 2.20 8.28
N THR A 147 -10.86 3.18 9.08
CA THR A 147 -11.61 4.40 9.37
C THR A 147 -10.79 5.58 8.87
N GLU A 148 -11.39 6.41 8.05
CA GLU A 148 -10.80 7.63 7.52
C GLU A 148 -11.74 8.80 7.82
N ASN A 149 -11.28 9.78 8.61
CA ASN A 149 -12.08 10.92 9.03
C ASN A 149 -13.50 10.49 9.51
N GLU A 150 -13.57 9.43 10.34
CA GLU A 150 -14.80 8.84 10.90
C GLU A 150 -15.63 7.97 9.94
N VAL A 151 -15.34 7.96 8.64
CA VAL A 151 -16.00 7.05 7.70
C VAL A 151 -15.36 5.67 7.79
N ARG A 152 -16.11 4.68 8.27
CA ARG A 152 -15.69 3.28 8.30
C ARG A 152 -15.79 2.68 6.90
N ARG A 153 -14.79 1.89 6.56
CA ARG A 153 -14.70 1.15 5.30
C ARG A 153 -14.29 -0.28 5.57
N THR A 154 -14.90 -1.20 4.86
CA THR A 154 -14.50 -2.61 4.87
C THR A 154 -14.41 -3.11 3.45
N ALA A 155 -13.51 -4.08 3.20
CA ALA A 155 -13.48 -4.83 1.96
C ALA A 155 -13.16 -6.29 2.24
N ASP A 156 -13.78 -7.18 1.47
CA ASP A 156 -13.47 -8.60 1.36
C ASP A 156 -13.16 -8.89 -0.10
N VAL A 157 -11.97 -9.41 -0.34
CA VAL A 157 -11.41 -9.55 -1.67
C VAL A 157 -10.99 -10.99 -1.91
N ALA A 158 -11.60 -11.64 -2.90
CA ALA A 158 -11.27 -12.99 -3.30
C ALA A 158 -10.40 -12.99 -4.57
N PHE A 159 -9.28 -13.70 -4.51
CA PHE A 159 -8.40 -13.93 -5.65
C PHE A 159 -8.70 -15.30 -6.27
N VAL A 160 -9.26 -15.31 -7.48
CA VAL A 160 -9.64 -16.53 -8.18
C VAL A 160 -8.61 -16.84 -9.25
N ALA A 161 -7.62 -17.67 -8.91
CA ALA A 161 -6.49 -17.96 -9.79
C ALA A 161 -6.90 -18.58 -11.13
N LYS A 162 -7.93 -19.43 -11.15
CA LYS A 162 -8.45 -20.10 -12.37
C LYS A 162 -8.85 -19.08 -13.43
N ASP A 163 -9.55 -18.03 -13.02
CA ASP A 163 -10.10 -17.02 -13.93
C ASP A 163 -9.22 -15.76 -13.99
N ARG A 164 -8.13 -15.73 -13.24
CA ARG A 164 -7.29 -14.55 -13.04
C ARG A 164 -8.13 -13.33 -12.67
N SER A 165 -9.10 -13.51 -11.78
CA SER A 165 -10.00 -12.47 -11.34
C SER A 165 -9.81 -12.10 -9.86
N VAL A 166 -10.13 -10.85 -9.55
CA VAL A 166 -10.16 -10.29 -8.20
C VAL A 166 -11.58 -9.78 -7.96
N LYS A 167 -12.31 -10.46 -7.10
CA LYS A 167 -13.69 -10.09 -6.72
C LYS A 167 -13.62 -9.31 -5.42
N VAL A 168 -14.27 -8.16 -5.39
CA VAL A 168 -14.22 -7.22 -4.27
C VAL A 168 -15.63 -6.91 -3.82
N ASP A 169 -15.95 -7.29 -2.59
CA ASP A 169 -17.13 -6.83 -1.86
C ASP A 169 -16.68 -5.76 -0.87
N TYR A 170 -17.33 -4.59 -0.86
CA TYR A 170 -16.93 -3.51 0.03
C TYR A 170 -18.12 -2.75 0.59
N VAL A 171 -17.90 -2.08 1.73
CA VAL A 171 -18.84 -1.15 2.32
C VAL A 171 -18.11 0.15 2.66
N VAL A 172 -18.69 1.29 2.29
CA VAL A 172 -18.21 2.63 2.67
C VAL A 172 -19.33 3.34 3.44
N GLY A 173 -19.10 3.59 4.73
CA GLY A 173 -20.16 4.03 5.63
C GLY A 173 -21.28 2.99 5.71
N LYS A 174 -22.43 3.27 5.10
CA LYS A 174 -23.57 2.34 4.98
C LYS A 174 -23.80 1.85 3.55
N ARG A 175 -22.94 2.17 2.60
CA ARG A 175 -23.12 1.89 1.17
C ARG A 175 -22.29 0.68 0.76
N PRO A 176 -22.93 -0.46 0.44
CA PRO A 176 -22.24 -1.61 -0.15
C PRO A 176 -21.95 -1.38 -1.64
N GLY A 177 -20.97 -2.09 -2.15
CA GLY A 177 -20.66 -2.15 -3.56
C GLY A 177 -19.75 -3.33 -3.89
N GLN A 178 -19.61 -3.60 -5.18
CA GLN A 178 -18.81 -4.71 -5.68
C GLN A 178 -17.98 -4.27 -6.86
N TYR A 179 -16.80 -4.87 -7.00
CA TYR A 179 -15.97 -4.79 -8.20
C TYR A 179 -15.50 -6.18 -8.61
N ASN A 180 -15.28 -6.33 -9.92
CA ASN A 180 -14.63 -7.49 -10.47
C ASN A 180 -13.53 -7.03 -11.42
N TYR A 181 -12.30 -7.44 -11.14
CA TYR A 181 -11.12 -7.12 -11.95
C TYR A 181 -10.52 -8.40 -12.52
N THR A 182 -9.78 -8.26 -13.62
CA THR A 182 -8.91 -9.32 -14.14
C THR A 182 -7.45 -8.85 -14.05
N TYR A 183 -6.54 -9.77 -13.69
CA TYR A 183 -5.11 -9.52 -13.69
C TYR A 183 -4.42 -10.31 -14.83
N ASP A 184 -3.22 -9.85 -15.22
CA ASP A 184 -2.51 -10.45 -16.36
C ASP A 184 -1.84 -11.78 -15.99
N LYS A 185 -0.69 -11.72 -15.30
CA LYS A 185 0.13 -12.92 -14.96
C LYS A 185 0.02 -13.27 -13.47
N ASP A 186 0.35 -12.33 -12.62
CA ASP A 186 0.33 -12.49 -11.17
C ASP A 186 -0.58 -11.44 -10.54
N GLY A 187 -1.59 -11.89 -9.80
CA GLY A 187 -2.49 -11.04 -9.01
C GLY A 187 -2.12 -11.14 -7.53
N LEU A 188 -1.82 -10.00 -6.93
CA LEU A 188 -1.38 -9.88 -5.54
C LEU A 188 -2.20 -8.81 -4.83
N ASP A 189 -2.19 -8.81 -3.50
CA ASP A 189 -2.48 -7.64 -2.68
C ASP A 189 -1.17 -7.00 -2.19
N VAL A 190 -1.26 -5.93 -1.43
CA VAL A 190 -0.08 -5.18 -0.96
C VAL A 190 0.84 -6.04 -0.10
N ALA A 191 0.29 -6.83 0.84
CA ALA A 191 1.10 -7.70 1.69
C ALA A 191 1.73 -8.82 0.86
N GLY A 192 0.92 -9.46 -0.01
CA GLY A 192 1.40 -10.48 -0.94
C GLY A 192 2.54 -9.97 -1.82
N ALA A 193 2.42 -8.76 -2.36
CA ALA A 193 3.47 -8.13 -3.16
C ALA A 193 4.76 -7.94 -2.37
N ILE A 194 4.69 -7.40 -1.16
CA ILE A 194 5.87 -7.17 -0.32
C ILE A 194 6.55 -8.51 0.04
N TYR A 195 5.77 -9.48 0.53
CA TYR A 195 6.34 -10.76 0.98
C TYR A 195 6.83 -11.63 -0.18
N LEU A 196 6.19 -11.54 -1.34
CA LEU A 196 6.66 -12.23 -2.55
C LEU A 196 7.94 -11.60 -3.07
N MET A 197 8.03 -10.27 -3.13
CA MET A 197 9.27 -9.58 -3.55
C MET A 197 10.47 -9.98 -2.67
N ARG A 198 10.29 -10.20 -1.37
CA ARG A 198 11.35 -10.71 -0.48
C ARG A 198 11.92 -12.06 -0.92
N GLN A 199 11.18 -12.83 -1.71
CA GLN A 199 11.55 -14.18 -2.17
C GLN A 199 12.05 -14.23 -3.62
N LEU A 200 12.10 -13.10 -4.31
CA LEU A 200 12.63 -13.07 -5.66
C LEU A 200 14.15 -13.35 -5.67
N PRO A 201 14.66 -14.01 -6.72
CA PRO A 201 16.10 -14.23 -6.90
C PRO A 201 16.78 -12.93 -7.35
N MET A 202 16.93 -11.97 -6.43
CA MET A 202 17.44 -10.63 -6.69
C MET A 202 18.77 -10.66 -7.44
N LYS A 203 18.82 -9.96 -8.56
CA LYS A 203 19.99 -9.67 -9.36
C LYS A 203 19.73 -8.40 -10.17
N GLU A 204 20.78 -7.66 -10.48
CA GLU A 204 20.66 -6.48 -11.35
C GLU A 204 20.00 -6.82 -12.69
N GLY A 205 19.13 -5.93 -13.15
CA GLY A 205 18.37 -6.10 -14.38
C GLY A 205 17.17 -7.07 -14.26
N LEU A 206 16.91 -7.69 -13.09
CA LEU A 206 15.74 -8.57 -12.94
C LEU A 206 14.46 -7.75 -13.13
N PRO A 207 13.65 -8.05 -14.16
CA PRO A 207 12.37 -7.38 -14.35
C PRO A 207 11.33 -7.88 -13.34
N VAL A 208 10.50 -6.96 -12.87
CA VAL A 208 9.38 -7.25 -11.96
C VAL A 208 8.11 -6.71 -12.58
N CYS A 209 7.10 -7.55 -12.76
CA CYS A 209 5.81 -7.14 -13.28
C CYS A 209 4.70 -8.01 -12.68
N PHE A 210 3.70 -7.36 -12.07
CA PHE A 210 2.51 -8.01 -11.51
C PHE A 210 1.38 -7.00 -11.31
N ASP A 211 0.17 -7.49 -11.10
CA ASP A 211 -0.98 -6.67 -10.75
C ASP A 211 -1.22 -6.73 -9.24
N VAL A 212 -1.38 -5.58 -8.61
CA VAL A 212 -1.60 -5.48 -7.17
C VAL A 212 -2.93 -4.81 -6.85
N TYR A 213 -3.78 -5.50 -6.08
CA TYR A 213 -4.95 -4.89 -5.48
C TYR A 213 -4.51 -4.09 -4.24
N GLY A 214 -4.72 -2.81 -4.32
CA GLY A 214 -4.45 -1.88 -3.23
C GLY A 214 -5.29 -0.62 -3.40
N ILE A 215 -5.71 -0.02 -2.30
CA ILE A 215 -6.50 1.21 -2.32
C ILE A 215 -7.76 1.05 -3.19
N ARG A 216 -8.47 -0.05 -3.03
CA ARG A 216 -9.73 -0.37 -3.74
C ARG A 216 -9.64 -0.40 -5.27
N ARG A 217 -8.42 -0.50 -5.82
CA ARG A 217 -8.18 -0.54 -7.27
C ARG A 217 -7.11 -1.57 -7.58
N LEU A 218 -7.12 -2.03 -8.83
CA LEU A 218 -6.07 -2.88 -9.36
C LEU A 218 -5.05 -2.01 -10.12
N TRP A 219 -3.78 -2.23 -9.82
CA TRP A 219 -2.67 -1.48 -10.39
C TRP A 219 -1.66 -2.44 -10.97
N ARG A 220 -1.15 -2.13 -12.15
CA ARG A 220 -0.01 -2.84 -12.71
C ARG A 220 1.28 -2.21 -12.23
N LEU A 221 2.07 -2.98 -11.52
CA LEU A 221 3.39 -2.60 -11.11
C LEU A 221 4.40 -3.19 -12.10
N THR A 222 5.21 -2.32 -12.70
CA THR A 222 6.33 -2.70 -13.57
C THR A 222 7.59 -2.06 -13.02
N GLY A 223 8.67 -2.80 -12.95
CA GLY A 223 9.93 -2.29 -12.41
C GLY A 223 11.10 -3.21 -12.68
N THR A 224 12.23 -2.87 -12.08
CA THR A 224 13.45 -3.65 -12.20
C THR A 224 14.29 -3.54 -10.92
N VAL A 225 15.07 -4.56 -10.64
CA VAL A 225 16.16 -4.50 -9.66
C VAL A 225 17.31 -3.72 -10.29
N VAL A 226 17.67 -2.58 -9.71
CA VAL A 226 18.65 -1.65 -10.30
C VAL A 226 20.07 -2.00 -9.90
N LYS A 227 20.31 -2.09 -8.60
CA LYS A 227 21.66 -2.26 -8.03
C LYS A 227 21.61 -2.78 -6.60
N ARG A 228 22.77 -3.15 -6.11
CA ARG A 228 23.02 -3.35 -4.68
C ARG A 228 23.69 -2.10 -4.12
N GLU A 229 23.26 -1.67 -2.94
CA GLU A 229 23.86 -0.51 -2.26
C GLU A 229 23.79 -0.64 -0.76
N HIS A 230 24.61 0.13 -0.05
CA HIS A 230 24.62 0.19 1.39
C HIS A 230 23.55 1.18 1.89
N VAL A 231 22.79 0.78 2.92
CA VAL A 231 21.69 1.58 3.48
C VAL A 231 21.86 1.66 5.00
N SER A 232 21.98 2.89 5.51
CA SER A 232 22.02 3.18 6.94
C SER A 232 20.62 3.51 7.43
N LEU A 233 20.15 2.80 8.44
CA LEU A 233 18.83 2.98 9.07
C LEU A 233 18.97 3.05 10.59
N PRO A 234 17.97 3.62 11.30
CA PRO A 234 17.98 3.64 12.77
C PRO A 234 18.09 2.26 13.43
N VAL A 235 17.73 1.19 12.73
CA VAL A 235 17.82 -0.21 13.19
C VAL A 235 19.13 -0.90 12.84
N GLY A 236 20.03 -0.24 12.11
CA GLY A 236 21.36 -0.75 11.74
C GLY A 236 21.73 -0.53 10.27
N GLU A 237 22.88 -1.08 9.94
CA GLU A 237 23.48 -1.01 8.59
C GLU A 237 23.12 -2.26 7.79
N PHE A 238 22.80 -2.07 6.51
CA PHE A 238 22.38 -3.15 5.62
C PHE A 238 22.95 -2.97 4.22
N ASP A 239 23.43 -4.04 3.64
CA ASP A 239 23.49 -4.12 2.19
C ASP A 239 22.08 -4.43 1.67
N ALA A 240 21.64 -3.75 0.63
CA ALA A 240 20.28 -3.83 0.14
C ALA A 240 20.20 -3.85 -1.39
N TRP A 241 19.21 -4.55 -1.89
CA TRP A 241 18.79 -4.47 -3.28
C TRP A 241 17.83 -3.29 -3.44
N TYR A 242 18.19 -2.36 -4.31
CA TYR A 242 17.33 -1.26 -4.72
C TYR A 242 16.54 -1.65 -5.97
N LEU A 243 15.22 -1.48 -5.86
CA LEU A 243 14.25 -1.68 -6.93
C LEU A 243 13.55 -0.36 -7.23
N THR A 244 13.32 -0.08 -8.49
CA THR A 244 12.47 1.04 -8.91
C THR A 244 11.43 0.57 -9.90
N GLY A 245 10.30 1.25 -9.95
CA GLY A 245 9.22 0.90 -10.83
C GLY A 245 8.13 1.95 -10.90
N THR A 246 7.13 1.63 -11.69
CA THR A 246 5.93 2.45 -11.86
C THR A 246 4.70 1.57 -11.66
N ALA A 247 3.74 2.05 -10.88
CA ALA A 247 2.42 1.47 -10.80
C ALA A 247 1.44 2.29 -11.66
N VAL A 248 0.71 1.61 -12.52
CA VAL A 248 -0.28 2.18 -13.42
C VAL A 248 -1.65 1.67 -13.01
N ARG A 249 -2.58 2.56 -12.75
CA ARG A 249 -3.95 2.17 -12.40
C ARG A 249 -4.67 1.59 -13.62
N LEU A 250 -5.19 0.36 -13.53
CA LEU A 250 -5.70 -0.37 -14.69
C LEU A 250 -6.97 0.26 -15.29
N ASP A 251 -7.86 0.81 -14.46
CA ASP A 251 -9.08 1.50 -14.91
C ASP A 251 -8.85 2.96 -15.31
N LYS A 252 -7.70 3.55 -14.96
CA LYS A 252 -7.30 4.93 -15.31
C LYS A 252 -5.81 5.01 -15.63
N PRO A 253 -5.35 4.53 -16.81
CA PRO A 253 -3.92 4.36 -17.11
C PRO A 253 -3.09 5.65 -17.13
N LYS A 254 -3.72 6.82 -17.18
CA LYS A 254 -3.05 8.11 -17.01
C LYS A 254 -2.56 8.33 -15.56
N GLN A 255 -3.14 7.61 -14.59
CA GLN A 255 -2.68 7.66 -13.20
C GLN A 255 -1.51 6.71 -13.01
N LYS A 256 -0.31 7.30 -12.88
CA LYS A 256 0.95 6.60 -12.68
C LYS A 256 1.57 7.03 -11.35
N ARG A 257 2.32 6.13 -10.72
CA ARG A 257 3.02 6.32 -9.46
C ARG A 257 4.42 5.76 -9.55
N GLU A 258 5.39 6.50 -9.13
CA GLU A 258 6.75 5.99 -8.97
C GLU A 258 6.86 5.23 -7.64
N ILE A 259 7.64 4.16 -7.66
CA ILE A 259 7.84 3.29 -6.52
C ILE A 259 9.33 2.97 -6.43
N HIS A 260 9.85 3.09 -5.22
CA HIS A 260 11.21 2.73 -4.88
C HIS A 260 11.20 1.82 -3.65
N VAL A 261 11.91 0.72 -3.69
CA VAL A 261 11.94 -0.27 -2.61
C VAL A 261 13.37 -0.71 -2.35
N TRP A 262 13.72 -0.84 -1.08
CA TRP A 262 14.99 -1.42 -0.62
C TRP A 262 14.72 -2.67 0.20
N ILE A 263 15.32 -3.78 -0.20
CA ILE A 263 15.21 -5.08 0.47
C ILE A 263 16.60 -5.53 0.88
N SER A 264 16.79 -5.90 2.15
CA SER A 264 18.12 -6.33 2.64
C SER A 264 18.66 -7.51 1.84
N ASP A 265 19.98 -7.47 1.53
CA ASP A 265 20.66 -8.57 0.86
C ASP A 265 21.26 -9.56 1.87
N ASP A 266 20.40 -10.07 2.74
CA ASP A 266 20.72 -11.12 3.69
C ASP A 266 19.64 -12.22 3.68
N ALA A 267 19.79 -13.23 4.51
CA ALA A 267 18.83 -14.33 4.59
C ALA A 267 17.42 -13.91 5.02
N ARG A 268 17.30 -12.78 5.73
CA ARG A 268 16.04 -12.25 6.24
C ARG A 268 15.23 -11.52 5.18
N ARG A 269 15.89 -10.94 4.16
CA ARG A 269 15.24 -10.17 3.10
C ARG A 269 14.26 -9.13 3.64
N LEU A 270 14.69 -8.34 4.63
CA LEU A 270 13.84 -7.33 5.27
C LEU A 270 13.46 -6.23 4.27
N PRO A 271 12.20 -5.81 4.21
CA PRO A 271 11.81 -4.61 3.49
C PRO A 271 12.25 -3.41 4.33
N LEU A 272 13.33 -2.75 3.92
CA LEU A 272 14.00 -1.69 4.68
C LEU A 272 13.33 -0.35 4.52
N VAL A 273 13.09 0.02 3.27
CA VAL A 273 12.47 1.29 2.88
C VAL A 273 11.55 1.05 1.69
N ALA A 274 10.42 1.72 1.68
CA ALA A 274 9.58 1.87 0.50
C ALA A 274 9.18 3.35 0.34
N VAL A 275 9.27 3.86 -0.88
CA VAL A 275 8.82 5.21 -1.24
C VAL A 275 7.83 5.11 -2.37
N GLY A 276 6.70 5.79 -2.25
CA GLY A 276 5.69 5.90 -3.29
C GLY A 276 5.04 7.27 -3.29
N THR A 277 4.52 7.70 -4.42
CA THR A 277 3.82 8.98 -4.51
C THR A 277 2.36 8.80 -4.15
N LEU A 278 1.85 9.58 -3.22
CA LEU A 278 0.44 9.63 -2.81
C LEU A 278 -0.19 10.99 -3.19
N ASP A 279 -1.51 11.17 -2.97
CA ASP A 279 -2.21 12.45 -3.23
C ASP A 279 -1.62 13.62 -2.45
N LEU A 280 -1.01 13.32 -1.31
CA LEU A 280 -0.32 14.28 -0.45
C LEU A 280 1.18 14.41 -0.80
N GLY A 281 1.63 13.87 -1.93
CA GLY A 281 3.04 13.83 -2.33
C GLY A 281 3.71 12.50 -2.01
N ALA A 282 5.05 12.50 -1.94
CA ALA A 282 5.82 11.31 -1.63
C ALA A 282 5.56 10.86 -0.18
N VAL A 283 5.34 9.57 -0.02
CA VAL A 283 5.27 8.89 1.28
C VAL A 283 6.38 7.86 1.36
N ARG A 284 7.09 7.88 2.48
CA ARG A 284 8.18 6.96 2.77
C ARG A 284 7.81 6.10 3.98
N ALA A 285 7.95 4.80 3.85
CA ALA A 285 7.93 3.86 4.95
C ALA A 285 9.37 3.42 5.25
N THR A 286 9.83 3.58 6.48
CA THR A 286 11.19 3.23 6.91
C THR A 286 11.11 2.21 8.05
N LEU A 287 11.81 1.08 7.93
CA LEU A 287 11.88 0.06 8.98
C LEU A 287 12.56 0.63 10.23
N THR A 288 11.86 0.60 11.37
CA THR A 288 12.33 1.12 12.66
C THR A 288 12.47 0.06 13.75
N ALA A 289 11.79 -1.08 13.57
CA ALA A 289 11.99 -2.24 14.43
C ALA A 289 11.63 -3.53 13.69
N TYR A 290 12.26 -4.61 14.07
CA TYR A 290 11.84 -5.95 13.67
C TYR A 290 12.10 -6.97 14.77
N THR A 291 11.22 -7.96 14.85
CA THR A 291 11.31 -9.10 15.76
C THR A 291 11.06 -10.37 14.97
N ARG A 292 11.89 -11.39 15.20
CA ARG A 292 11.72 -12.72 14.63
C ARG A 292 11.80 -13.76 15.74
N PRO A 293 10.98 -14.82 15.69
CA PRO A 293 11.07 -15.91 16.66
C PRO A 293 12.49 -16.46 16.78
N GLY A 294 13.01 -16.55 18.01
CA GLY A 294 14.38 -17.00 18.28
C GLY A 294 15.47 -15.94 18.13
N GLU A 295 15.16 -14.73 17.66
CA GLU A 295 16.11 -13.62 17.57
C GLU A 295 15.80 -12.54 18.63
N LYS A 296 16.85 -11.78 19.04
CA LYS A 296 16.65 -10.60 19.87
C LYS A 296 15.98 -9.50 19.04
N GLU A 297 14.99 -8.86 19.63
CA GLU A 297 14.33 -7.71 19.02
C GLU A 297 15.35 -6.62 18.64
N LYS A 298 15.22 -6.07 17.44
CA LYS A 298 15.98 -4.92 16.97
C LYS A 298 15.05 -3.73 16.85
N ARG A 299 15.39 -2.64 17.54
CA ARG A 299 14.68 -1.34 17.48
C ARG A 299 15.65 -0.20 17.23
N ALA A 300 15.18 0.84 16.57
CA ALA A 300 15.87 2.11 16.50
C ALA A 300 16.20 2.59 17.91
N LYS A 301 17.44 3.00 18.13
CA LYS A 301 17.79 3.70 19.37
C LYS A 301 17.00 5.00 19.43
N LYS A 302 16.30 5.26 20.53
CA LYS A 302 15.70 6.58 20.81
C LYS A 302 16.83 7.60 20.95
N GLY A 303 17.24 8.22 19.87
CA GLY A 303 18.20 9.31 19.81
C GLY A 303 17.62 10.40 18.92
N LYS A 304 17.77 11.65 19.36
CA LYS A 304 17.58 12.81 18.49
C LYS A 304 18.66 12.76 17.41
N GLU A 305 18.36 12.25 16.25
CA GLU A 305 19.16 12.48 15.05
C GLU A 305 18.25 13.04 13.98
N GLU A 306 18.45 14.32 13.71
CA GLU A 306 17.94 14.99 12.53
C GLU A 306 18.56 14.30 11.32
N LEU A 307 17.73 13.66 10.49
CA LEU A 307 18.13 13.17 9.18
C LEU A 307 18.57 14.38 8.35
N LYS A 308 19.86 14.53 8.15
CA LYS A 308 20.41 15.43 7.13
C LYS A 308 20.17 14.79 5.76
N TRP A 309 19.48 15.53 4.91
CA TRP A 309 19.24 15.23 3.49
C TRP A 309 20.45 15.59 2.63
#